data_9e734ac39701271379231aca0a0e8022
#
_entry.id   9e734ac39701271379231aca0a0e8022
#
_cell.length_a   1.000
_cell.length_b   1.000
_cell.length_c   1.000
_cell.angle_alpha   90.00
_cell.angle_beta   90.00
_cell.angle_gamma   90.00
#
_symmetry.space_group_name_H-M   'P 1'
#
loop_
_entity.id
_entity.type
_entity.pdbx_description
1 polymer ?
#
loop_
_entity_poly.entity_id
_entity_poly.type
_entity_poly.pdbx_seq_one_letter_code
_entity_poly.pdbx_strand_id
1 'polypeptide(L)' 'MLFRSIAHSTSEFVLDFVRSMPGLPKAKVQSRLILTPEHAKRLLLALNENIMKYERQYGEITLPSNPSPVIPFGKPGEA' A
#
# COMPACT_ATOMS: atom_id res chain seq x y z
N MET A 1 -5.17 8.37 -8.30
CA MET A 1 -4.75 6.98 -8.54
C MET A 1 -4.98 6.17 -7.29
N LEU A 2 -5.62 5.05 -7.42
CA LEU A 2 -5.94 4.23 -6.28
C LEU A 2 -5.12 2.96 -6.28
N PHE A 3 -4.76 2.52 -5.09
CA PHE A 3 -4.08 1.27 -4.92
C PHE A 3 -5.11 0.16 -5.08
N ARG A 4 -4.85 -0.78 -5.92
CA ARG A 4 -5.82 -1.83 -6.18
C ARG A 4 -5.48 -3.13 -5.47
N SER A 5 -4.30 -3.63 -5.67
CA SER A 5 -3.98 -4.93 -5.09
C SER A 5 -2.49 -5.17 -5.04
N ILE A 6 -2.12 -6.11 -4.20
CA ILE A 6 -0.76 -6.61 -4.14
C ILE A 6 -0.86 -8.11 -4.28
N ALA A 7 -0.04 -8.66 -5.16
CA ALA A 7 0.05 -10.10 -5.29
C ALA A 7 1.52 -10.47 -5.19
N HIS A 8 1.80 -11.72 -4.91
CA HIS A 8 3.19 -12.14 -4.80
C HIS A 8 3.36 -13.59 -5.20
N SER A 9 4.58 -13.89 -5.56
CA SER A 9 5.00 -15.27 -5.76
C SER A 9 6.26 -15.44 -4.92
N THR A 10 6.98 -16.52 -5.13
CA THR A 10 8.22 -16.72 -4.38
C THR A 10 9.33 -15.80 -4.87
N SER A 11 9.18 -15.24 -6.05
CA SER A 11 10.25 -14.43 -6.63
C SER A 11 9.91 -12.97 -6.83
N GLU A 12 8.66 -12.59 -6.77
CA GLU A 12 8.31 -11.20 -7.00
C GLU A 12 7.04 -10.76 -6.31
N PHE A 13 6.95 -9.45 -6.14
CA PHE A 13 5.73 -8.82 -5.65
C PHE A 13 5.23 -7.91 -6.75
N VAL A 14 3.92 -7.91 -6.96
CA VAL A 14 3.30 -7.08 -8.00
C VAL A 14 2.31 -6.14 -7.33
N LEU A 15 2.52 -4.86 -7.52
CA LEU A 15 1.63 -3.84 -6.96
C LEU A 15 0.90 -3.18 -8.11
N ASP A 16 -0.42 -3.21 -8.08
CA ASP A 16 -1.22 -2.61 -9.13
C ASP A 16 -1.91 -1.36 -8.64
N PHE A 17 -1.80 -0.31 -9.41
CA PHE A 17 -2.46 0.95 -9.12
C PHE A 17 -3.43 1.23 -10.24
N VAL A 18 -4.63 1.65 -9.92
CA VAL A 18 -5.63 1.93 -10.93
C VAL A 18 -6.03 3.38 -10.87
N ARG A 19 -6.54 3.86 -11.98
CA ARG A 19 -7.07 5.20 -12.03
C ARG A 19 -8.57 5.07 -12.19
N SER A 20 -9.28 5.64 -11.24
CA SER A 20 -10.71 5.64 -11.30
C SER A 20 -11.14 6.89 -12.04
N MET A 21 -11.91 6.73 -13.10
CA MET A 21 -12.36 7.85 -13.89
C MET A 21 -13.87 7.98 -13.74
N PRO A 22 -14.35 9.16 -13.41
CA PRO A 22 -15.79 9.36 -13.26
C PRO A 22 -16.50 9.04 -14.56
N GLY A 23 -17.61 8.37 -14.45
CA GLY A 23 -18.38 8.05 -15.63
C GLY A 23 -17.97 6.80 -16.35
N LEU A 24 -16.87 6.19 -15.95
CA LEU A 24 -16.45 4.94 -16.57
C LEU A 24 -16.77 3.80 -15.64
N PRO A 25 -17.33 2.74 -16.15
CA PRO A 25 -17.70 1.59 -15.32
C PRO A 25 -16.54 0.76 -14.84
N LYS A 26 -15.39 0.90 -15.46
CA LYS A 26 -14.26 0.10 -15.08
C LYS A 26 -13.07 0.96 -14.73
N ALA A 27 -12.36 0.56 -13.71
CA ALA A 27 -11.10 1.20 -13.40
C ALA A 27 -10.03 0.61 -14.30
N LYS A 28 -9.09 1.44 -14.69
CA LYS A 28 -8.05 1.00 -15.58
C LYS A 28 -6.75 0.93 -14.83
N VAL A 29 -6.00 -0.15 -15.02
CA VAL A 29 -4.70 -0.26 -14.40
C VAL A 29 -3.80 0.80 -15.01
N GLN A 30 -3.32 1.70 -14.17
CA GLN A 30 -2.50 2.80 -14.61
C GLN A 30 -1.03 2.47 -14.47
N SER A 31 -0.67 1.74 -13.44
CA SER A 31 0.71 1.37 -13.19
C SER A 31 0.78 0.02 -12.54
N ARG A 32 1.79 -0.72 -12.92
CA ARG A 32 2.07 -1.99 -12.27
C ARG A 32 3.56 -2.00 -11.94
N LEU A 33 3.86 -2.24 -10.68
CA LEU A 33 5.24 -2.32 -10.24
C LEU A 33 5.56 -3.75 -9.89
N ILE A 34 6.68 -4.22 -10.36
CA ILE A 34 7.13 -5.56 -10.04
C ILE A 34 8.42 -5.43 -9.28
N LEU A 35 8.44 -5.98 -8.07
CA LEU A 35 9.58 -5.85 -7.19
C LEU A 35 10.08 -7.21 -6.75
N THR A 36 11.38 -7.31 -6.50
CA THR A 36 11.89 -8.50 -5.84
C THR A 36 11.44 -8.45 -4.39
N PRO A 37 11.41 -9.60 -3.70
CA PRO A 37 11.01 -9.59 -2.30
C PRO A 37 11.86 -8.67 -1.44
N GLU A 38 13.15 -8.60 -1.73
CA GLU A 38 14.03 -7.72 -0.98
C GLU A 38 13.65 -6.26 -1.19
N HIS A 39 13.38 -5.86 -2.43
CA HIS A 39 13.02 -4.49 -2.69
C HIS A 39 11.63 -4.16 -2.15
N ALA A 40 10.74 -5.14 -2.13
CA ALA A 40 9.43 -4.91 -1.54
C ALA A 40 9.56 -4.64 -0.05
N LYS A 41 10.46 -5.37 0.62
CA LYS A 41 10.69 -5.14 2.03
C LYS A 41 11.30 -3.77 2.28
N ARG A 42 12.24 -3.36 1.41
CA ARG A 42 12.85 -2.05 1.55
C ARG A 42 11.83 -0.94 1.32
N LEU A 43 10.92 -1.15 0.37
CA LEU A 43 9.87 -0.18 0.12
C LEU A 43 8.98 -0.03 1.34
N LEU A 44 8.63 -1.14 1.98
CA LEU A 44 7.82 -1.10 3.17
C LEU A 44 8.49 -0.27 4.25
N LEU A 45 9.78 -0.50 4.48
CA LEU A 45 10.48 0.22 5.53
C LEU A 45 10.61 1.71 5.21
N ALA A 46 10.91 2.03 3.96
CA ALA A 46 11.05 3.42 3.56
C ALA A 46 9.72 4.16 3.64
N LEU A 47 8.66 3.51 3.21
CA LEU A 47 7.34 4.12 3.24
C LEU A 47 6.90 4.35 4.67
N ASN A 48 7.14 3.36 5.52
CA ASN A 48 6.77 3.48 6.93
C ASN A 48 7.50 4.66 7.58
N GLU A 49 8.78 4.83 7.28
CA GLU A 49 9.54 5.91 7.84
C GLU A 49 8.99 7.25 7.38
N ASN A 50 8.63 7.36 6.11
CA ASN A 50 8.09 8.62 5.61
C ASN A 50 6.70 8.90 6.14
N ILE A 51 5.89 7.88 6.33
CA ILE A 51 4.59 8.09 6.93
C ILE A 51 4.74 8.60 8.35
N MET A 52 5.70 8.06 9.09
CA MET A 52 5.92 8.52 10.45
C MET A 52 6.35 9.98 10.48
N LYS A 53 7.18 10.39 9.52
CA LYS A 53 7.60 11.78 9.46
C LYS A 53 6.42 12.68 9.12
N TYR A 54 5.57 12.24 8.22
CA TYR A 54 4.41 13.01 7.83
C TYR A 54 3.48 13.18 9.02
N GLU A 55 3.22 12.09 9.74
CA GLU A 55 2.29 12.14 10.83
C GLU A 55 2.81 13.00 11.99
N ARG A 56 4.11 13.05 12.15
CA ARG A 56 4.68 13.87 13.20
C ARG A 56 4.52 15.35 12.87
N GLN A 57 4.57 15.68 11.58
CA GLN A 57 4.48 17.05 11.14
C GLN A 57 3.06 17.54 10.91
N TYR A 58 2.21 16.68 10.37
CA TYR A 58 0.88 17.09 9.96
C TYR A 58 -0.26 16.39 10.71
N GLY A 59 0.06 15.42 11.51
CA GLY A 59 -0.98 14.69 12.23
C GLY A 59 -1.23 13.33 11.66
N GLU A 60 -1.94 12.53 12.40
CA GLU A 60 -2.19 11.16 12.03
C GLU A 60 -3.02 11.02 10.79
N ILE A 61 -2.63 10.11 9.92
CA ILE A 61 -3.39 9.83 8.72
C ILE A 61 -4.52 8.88 9.09
N THR A 62 -5.73 9.30 8.83
CA THR A 62 -6.89 8.49 9.15
C THR A 62 -7.42 7.87 7.89
N LEU A 63 -7.67 6.57 7.93
CA LEU A 63 -8.22 5.88 6.78
C LEU A 63 -9.74 5.88 6.91
N PRO A 64 -10.41 6.53 6.00
CA PRO A 64 -11.86 6.63 6.09
C PRO A 64 -12.54 5.31 5.76
N SER A 65 -13.62 5.07 6.39
CA SER A 65 -14.46 3.93 6.08
C SER A 65 -13.77 2.60 5.97
N ASN A 66 -12.81 2.36 6.77
CA ASN A 66 -12.16 1.08 6.77
C ASN A 66 -12.41 0.39 8.09
N PRO A 67 -13.48 -0.37 8.19
CA PRO A 67 -13.80 -1.04 9.42
C PRO A 67 -12.90 -2.22 9.70
N SER A 68 -12.16 -2.66 8.71
CA SER A 68 -11.32 -3.80 8.93
C SER A 68 -10.18 -3.42 9.83
N PRO A 69 -9.81 -4.28 10.73
CA PRO A 69 -8.69 -3.99 11.58
C PRO A 69 -7.46 -3.98 10.72
N VAL A 70 -6.74 -2.90 10.80
CA VAL A 70 -5.49 -2.81 10.10
C VAL A 70 -4.46 -3.29 11.08
N ILE A 71 -3.74 -4.32 10.74
CA ILE A 71 -2.74 -4.84 11.63
C ILE A 71 -1.53 -3.97 11.53
N PRO A 72 -1.12 -3.35 12.61
CA PRO A 72 0.04 -2.49 12.57
C PRO A 72 1.27 -3.29 12.26
N PHE A 73 2.16 -2.71 11.53
CA PHE A 73 3.38 -3.38 11.24
C PHE A 73 4.15 -3.59 12.53
N GLY A 74 4.77 -4.68 12.64
CA GLY A 74 5.55 -4.93 13.80
C GLY A 74 4.80 -5.51 14.95
N LYS A 75 3.58 -5.91 14.73
CA LYS A 75 2.85 -6.52 15.77
C LYS A 75 2.80 -7.99 15.53
N PRO A 76 3.84 -8.66 15.76
CA PRO A 76 3.91 -10.05 15.48
C PRO A 76 2.95 -10.84 16.31
N GLY A 77 2.65 -10.40 17.39
CA GLY A 77 1.79 -11.13 18.24
C GLY A 77 0.45 -11.26 17.65
N GLU A 78 0.20 -10.41 16.75
CA GLU A 78 -0.97 -10.46 16.17
C GLU A 78 -0.97 -11.45 15.26
N ALA A 79 0.12 -11.77 14.91
CA ALA A 79 0.23 -12.85 14.00
C ALA A 79 -0.19 -14.07 14.68
#